data_d5b8ea17364e3b42ac74bfe81cc4a987
#
_entry.id   d5b8ea17364e3b42ac74bfe81cc4a987
#
_cell.length_a   1.000
_cell.length_b   1.000
_cell.length_c   1.000
_cell.angle_alpha   90.00
_cell.angle_beta   90.00
_cell.angle_gamma   90.00
#
_symmetry.space_group_name_H-M   'P 1'
#
loop_
_entity.id
_entity.type
_entity.pdbx_description
1 polymer ?
#
loop_
_entity_poly.entity_id
_entity_poly.type
_entity_poly.pdbx_seq_one_letter_code
_entity_poly.pdbx_strand_id
1 'polypeptide(L)'
;MGCASDKTISQNFNKSYLETSGEMLLFSYHYDLRKKYSFVRIINHGAYGKVKLYKDKTFKGMEFAIKTIEKNLLNKKKKNEVVHEINTLNQMDHPCIVIYYATIEDHNYYHVLMEYLSNKSVSFVLNQENKINLSSFKYIVYQTLSAIGYIHNMNVIHRDIKPENIIFVNDNEKFDIKVIDFGLSINADYKGSNSAGTPLYMSPENIEGIVTTKSDIWSLGVIIYYYIYDKFPFEDDNKEILLEKITKDEIDFSNPKEKVSDDDLDLLKKMLQKDYKKRIDAVLALNHPFFKNIYNEFDNQDNIQHYLDEFFNEKTFQLIKKYVTTNIIKKTYLYLYTMLSPFKKREYYRKMFLALDDYFNNYRGYLKSREIFEEFKSRGIATEEDAPFFIFINCYETNNSKQIIEKKSKEKIFTKQNGRKLIKRVSLINKVNESNDFGIIQYTVFLSIFYLNEIDKSEKDINEKLLYIFQLFSDSDTFIENNQNFTASTYENDYSVEFFMTKETFENFLFKYIMPFQFAVEEINYFFKKYPENIDFNKFKNIILSDEN
;
A
#
# COMPACT_ATOMS: atom_id res chain seq x y z
N MET A 1 16.19 41.14 -15.93
CA MET A 1 16.90 40.22 -15.02
C MET A 1 15.84 39.61 -14.11
N GLY A 2 15.50 38.38 -14.30
CA GLY A 2 14.45 37.70 -13.53
C GLY A 2 13.90 36.55 -14.34
N CYS A 3 14.51 35.35 -14.26
CA CYS A 3 14.01 34.03 -14.68
C CYS A 3 15.13 32.97 -14.62
N ALA A 4 16.04 33.09 -13.64
CA ALA A 4 17.10 32.09 -13.45
C ALA A 4 16.88 31.18 -12.23
N SER A 5 15.94 31.50 -11.33
CA SER A 5 15.70 30.75 -10.08
C SER A 5 14.82 29.53 -10.24
N ASP A 6 13.81 29.57 -11.14
CA ASP A 6 12.85 28.48 -11.25
C ASP A 6 13.38 27.22 -11.98
N LYS A 7 14.34 27.41 -12.90
CA LYS A 7 14.98 26.25 -13.56
C LYS A 7 16.00 25.52 -12.69
N THR A 8 16.59 26.25 -11.74
CA THR A 8 17.61 25.67 -10.83
C THR A 8 16.95 24.81 -9.75
N ILE A 9 15.76 25.17 -9.28
CA ILE A 9 15.03 24.41 -8.27
C ILE A 9 14.52 23.09 -8.87
N SER A 10 13.89 23.11 -10.05
CA SER A 10 13.38 21.89 -10.69
C SER A 10 14.50 20.96 -11.19
N GLN A 11 15.64 21.48 -11.61
CA GLN A 11 16.82 20.66 -11.98
C GLN A 11 17.56 20.11 -10.76
N ASN A 12 17.62 20.85 -9.66
CA ASN A 12 18.20 20.35 -8.42
C ASN A 12 17.31 19.30 -7.75
N PHE A 13 15.98 19.43 -7.81
CA PHE A 13 15.05 18.41 -7.34
C PHE A 13 15.21 17.07 -8.09
N ASN A 14 15.28 17.09 -9.43
CA ASN A 14 15.45 15.87 -10.21
C ASN A 14 16.87 15.28 -10.11
N LYS A 15 17.89 16.10 -9.88
CA LYS A 15 19.30 15.66 -9.82
C LYS A 15 19.69 15.08 -8.47
N SER A 16 19.13 15.61 -7.36
CA SER A 16 19.36 15.06 -6.03
C SER A 16 18.69 13.71 -5.82
N TYR A 17 17.63 13.39 -6.56
CA TYR A 17 16.89 12.12 -6.47
C TYR A 17 17.54 10.94 -7.21
N LEU A 18 18.34 11.21 -8.23
CA LEU A 18 18.90 10.16 -9.10
C LEU A 18 20.42 9.94 -8.90
N GLU A 19 21.14 10.85 -8.25
CA GLU A 19 22.60 10.79 -8.16
C GLU A 19 23.17 10.66 -6.73
N THR A 20 22.37 10.74 -5.67
CA THR A 20 22.84 10.41 -4.33
C THR A 20 22.70 8.90 -4.10
N SER A 21 23.79 8.22 -4.43
CA SER A 21 24.08 6.87 -3.99
C SER A 21 23.62 6.61 -2.54
N GLY A 22 22.51 5.91 -2.37
CA GLY A 22 22.20 5.18 -1.14
C GLY A 22 21.96 5.99 0.14
N GLU A 23 21.80 7.31 0.09
CA GLU A 23 21.38 8.09 1.25
C GLU A 23 19.85 8.13 1.33
N MET A 24 19.38 7.45 2.32
CA MET A 24 18.06 7.25 2.79
C MET A 24 17.31 8.57 2.99
N LEU A 25 16.13 8.72 2.38
CA LEU A 25 15.08 9.60 2.87
C LEU A 25 14.47 9.00 4.15
N LEU A 26 15.31 8.81 5.16
CA LEU A 26 14.83 8.65 6.51
C LEU A 26 14.37 10.03 6.97
N PHE A 27 13.11 10.07 7.34
CA PHE A 27 12.53 11.26 7.94
C PHE A 27 13.19 11.45 9.29
N SER A 28 14.26 12.24 9.32
CA SER A 28 14.94 12.61 10.55
C SER A 28 14.09 13.63 11.30
N TYR A 29 13.21 13.13 12.16
CA TYR A 29 12.77 13.92 13.29
C TYR A 29 13.69 13.58 14.46
N HIS A 30 14.39 14.55 14.98
CA HIS A 30 14.94 14.49 16.33
C HIS A 30 13.78 14.55 17.33
N TYR A 31 12.94 13.52 17.31
CA TYR A 31 11.68 13.50 18.03
C TYR A 31 11.65 12.39 19.06
N ASP A 32 11.36 12.75 20.30
CA ASP A 32 11.11 11.74 21.36
C ASP A 32 9.73 11.08 21.10
N LEU A 33 9.75 9.85 20.60
CA LEU A 33 8.56 9.02 20.36
C LEU A 33 7.58 9.06 21.54
N ARG A 34 8.08 9.15 22.78
CA ARG A 34 7.30 9.15 24.02
C ARG A 34 6.44 10.41 24.19
N LYS A 35 6.77 11.51 23.52
CA LYS A 35 5.94 12.72 23.58
C LYS A 35 4.58 12.50 22.91
N LYS A 36 4.53 11.83 21.76
CA LYS A 36 3.32 11.60 20.98
C LYS A 36 2.64 10.27 21.27
N TYR A 37 3.42 9.23 21.56
CA TYR A 37 2.90 7.87 21.69
C TYR A 37 3.11 7.33 23.09
N SER A 38 2.13 6.59 23.63
CA SER A 38 2.21 5.84 24.88
C SER A 38 2.46 4.36 24.60
N PHE A 39 3.51 3.81 25.21
CA PHE A 39 3.82 2.38 25.14
C PHE A 39 2.72 1.56 25.81
N VAL A 40 2.30 0.47 25.19
CA VAL A 40 1.32 -0.48 25.74
C VAL A 40 1.99 -1.80 26.10
N ARG A 41 2.59 -2.49 25.14
CA ARG A 41 3.26 -3.79 25.33
C ARG A 41 4.20 -4.13 24.19
N ILE A 42 5.06 -5.11 24.39
CA ILE A 42 5.84 -5.72 23.32
C ILE A 42 4.91 -6.68 22.55
N ILE A 43 4.97 -6.63 21.21
CA ILE A 43 4.24 -7.52 20.31
C ILE A 43 5.15 -8.69 19.91
N ASN A 44 6.37 -8.37 19.43
CA ASN A 44 7.29 -9.36 18.89
C ASN A 44 8.76 -8.91 19.03
N HIS A 45 9.67 -9.86 18.92
CA HIS A 45 11.11 -9.66 18.85
C HIS A 45 11.59 -10.01 17.44
N GLY A 46 11.95 -9.00 16.65
CA GLY A 46 12.53 -9.18 15.31
C GLY A 46 14.04 -9.31 15.35
N ALA A 47 14.63 -9.70 14.21
CA ALA A 47 16.08 -9.89 14.06
C ALA A 47 16.92 -8.63 14.38
N TYR A 48 16.40 -7.45 14.11
CA TYR A 48 17.09 -6.17 14.28
C TYR A 48 16.48 -5.26 15.35
N GLY A 49 15.43 -5.72 16.06
CA GLY A 49 14.77 -4.88 17.07
C GLY A 49 13.48 -5.47 17.61
N LYS A 50 12.75 -4.66 18.35
CA LYS A 50 11.49 -5.06 19.00
C LYS A 50 10.33 -4.37 18.34
N VAL A 51 9.26 -5.12 18.06
CA VAL A 51 7.97 -4.56 17.65
C VAL A 51 7.12 -4.35 18.90
N LYS A 52 6.63 -3.14 19.09
CA LYS A 52 5.88 -2.72 20.28
C LYS A 52 4.55 -2.10 19.86
N LEU A 53 3.52 -2.31 20.68
CA LEU A 53 2.25 -1.64 20.55
C LEU A 53 2.32 -0.28 21.25
N TYR A 54 1.92 0.75 20.55
CA TYR A 54 1.76 2.10 21.05
C TYR A 54 0.37 2.64 20.74
N LYS A 55 -0.10 3.54 21.60
CA LYS A 55 -1.32 4.36 21.39
C LYS A 55 -0.93 5.80 21.14
N ASP A 56 -1.57 6.45 20.18
CA ASP A 56 -1.44 7.89 20.01
C ASP A 56 -2.08 8.62 21.19
N LYS A 57 -1.39 9.62 21.73
CA LYS A 57 -1.87 10.42 22.88
C LYS A 57 -2.85 11.49 22.47
N THR A 58 -2.74 11.98 21.24
CA THR A 58 -3.58 13.06 20.68
C THR A 58 -4.80 12.51 20.01
N PHE A 59 -4.65 11.37 19.29
CA PHE A 59 -5.73 10.73 18.56
C PHE A 59 -6.21 9.49 19.31
N LYS A 60 -7.23 9.68 20.16
CA LYS A 60 -7.77 8.62 21.03
C LYS A 60 -8.25 7.42 20.22
N GLY A 61 -7.70 6.24 20.53
CA GLY A 61 -8.10 4.97 19.93
C GLY A 61 -7.24 4.52 18.73
N MET A 62 -6.30 5.32 18.25
CA MET A 62 -5.34 4.85 17.26
C MET A 62 -4.20 4.08 17.91
N GLU A 63 -3.99 2.88 17.38
CA GLU A 63 -2.94 1.96 17.79
C GLU A 63 -1.97 1.74 16.64
N PHE A 64 -0.67 1.72 16.97
CA PHE A 64 0.41 1.52 16.02
C PHE A 64 1.33 0.39 16.46
N ALA A 65 1.71 -0.46 15.53
CA ALA A 65 2.86 -1.34 15.69
C ALA A 65 4.12 -0.57 15.31
N ILE A 66 5.04 -0.38 16.27
CA ILE A 66 6.28 0.35 16.04
C ILE A 66 7.46 -0.62 16.17
N LYS A 67 8.15 -0.88 15.04
CA LYS A 67 9.40 -1.64 14.98
C LYS A 67 10.54 -0.67 15.32
N THR A 68 11.19 -0.88 16.48
CA THR A 68 12.31 -0.07 16.94
C THR A 68 13.61 -0.78 16.64
N ILE A 69 14.48 -0.16 15.84
CA ILE A 69 15.75 -0.71 15.35
C ILE A 69 16.89 0.13 15.91
N GLU A 70 17.82 -0.49 16.63
CA GLU A 70 18.93 0.19 17.27
C GLU A 70 20.08 0.43 16.29
N LYS A 71 20.46 1.70 16.07
CA LYS A 71 21.48 2.10 15.11
C LYS A 71 22.86 1.56 15.41
N ASN A 72 23.23 1.49 16.69
CA ASN A 72 24.55 1.01 17.12
C ASN A 72 24.78 -0.48 16.83
N LEU A 73 23.72 -1.25 16.64
CA LEU A 73 23.80 -2.67 16.26
C LEU A 73 23.94 -2.88 14.75
N LEU A 74 23.84 -1.80 13.96
CA LEU A 74 23.86 -1.85 12.50
C LEU A 74 25.27 -1.57 11.95
N ASN A 75 25.90 -2.58 11.36
CA ASN A 75 27.03 -2.33 10.47
C ASN A 75 26.52 -1.74 9.13
N LYS A 76 27.42 -1.30 8.26
CA LYS A 76 27.06 -0.65 6.97
C LYS A 76 26.12 -1.53 6.12
N LYS A 77 26.33 -2.85 6.08
CA LYS A 77 25.48 -3.78 5.32
C LYS A 77 24.06 -3.82 5.89
N LYS A 78 23.93 -4.03 7.22
CA LYS A 78 22.65 -4.07 7.93
C LYS A 78 21.89 -2.73 7.83
N LYS A 79 22.61 -1.61 7.88
CA LYS A 79 21.99 -0.28 7.68
C LYS A 79 21.32 -0.21 6.30
N ASN A 80 22.02 -0.66 5.24
CA ASN A 80 21.44 -0.67 3.90
C ASN A 80 20.22 -1.61 3.80
N GLU A 81 20.22 -2.75 4.48
CA GLU A 81 19.07 -3.67 4.54
C GLU A 81 17.85 -3.00 5.20
N VAL A 82 18.05 -2.29 6.32
CA VAL A 82 16.98 -1.54 7.01
C VAL A 82 16.43 -0.41 6.13
N VAL A 83 17.31 0.33 5.46
CA VAL A 83 16.93 1.37 4.49
C VAL A 83 16.07 0.78 3.38
N HIS A 84 16.50 -0.35 2.82
CA HIS A 84 15.79 -1.02 1.74
C HIS A 84 14.40 -1.50 2.22
N GLU A 85 14.29 -2.09 3.41
CA GLU A 85 13.02 -2.49 4.01
C GLU A 85 12.05 -1.29 4.10
N ILE A 86 12.52 -0.17 4.66
CA ILE A 86 11.70 1.04 4.81
C ILE A 86 11.25 1.59 3.46
N ASN A 87 12.15 1.70 2.50
CA ASN A 87 11.84 2.18 1.15
C ASN A 87 10.86 1.24 0.42
N THR A 88 11.00 -0.06 0.60
CA THR A 88 10.07 -1.05 0.06
C THR A 88 8.69 -0.89 0.67
N LEU A 89 8.58 -0.83 2.00
CA LEU A 89 7.30 -0.64 2.69
C LEU A 89 6.60 0.67 2.30
N ASN A 90 7.37 1.75 2.13
CA ASN A 90 6.82 3.05 1.74
C ASN A 90 6.20 3.07 0.33
N GLN A 91 6.56 2.12 -0.52
CA GLN A 91 6.01 2.00 -1.88
C GLN A 91 4.80 1.05 -1.96
N MET A 92 4.49 0.33 -0.88
CA MET A 92 3.43 -0.68 -0.88
C MET A 92 2.06 -0.06 -0.58
N ASP A 93 1.10 -0.31 -1.47
CA ASP A 93 -0.31 0.06 -1.30
C ASP A 93 -1.21 -1.08 -1.79
N HIS A 94 -1.44 -2.08 -0.93
CA HIS A 94 -2.18 -3.29 -1.26
C HIS A 94 -3.05 -3.76 -0.09
N PRO A 95 -4.29 -4.24 -0.35
CA PRO A 95 -5.21 -4.67 0.72
C PRO A 95 -4.69 -5.79 1.63
N CYS A 96 -3.77 -6.63 1.12
CA CYS A 96 -3.21 -7.77 1.85
C CYS A 96 -1.74 -7.56 2.28
N ILE A 97 -1.25 -6.32 2.29
CA ILE A 97 0.07 -5.95 2.81
C ILE A 97 -0.12 -4.98 3.98
N VAL A 98 0.77 -5.04 4.97
CA VAL A 98 0.76 -4.14 6.12
C VAL A 98 0.87 -2.68 5.67
N ILE A 99 0.05 -1.79 6.25
CA ILE A 99 0.16 -0.35 5.98
C ILE A 99 1.36 0.20 6.75
N TYR A 100 2.25 0.84 6.02
CA TYR A 100 3.32 1.66 6.55
C TYR A 100 2.84 3.12 6.67
N TYR A 101 3.06 3.74 7.81
CA TYR A 101 2.67 5.13 8.02
C TYR A 101 3.85 6.09 7.93
N ALA A 102 4.94 5.79 8.62
CA ALA A 102 6.11 6.66 8.67
C ALA A 102 7.31 5.96 9.32
N THR A 103 8.50 6.57 9.17
CA THR A 103 9.66 6.24 9.99
C THR A 103 10.11 7.49 10.76
N ILE A 104 10.24 7.37 12.07
CA ILE A 104 10.79 8.39 12.95
C ILE A 104 12.21 7.99 13.29
N GLU A 105 13.15 8.90 13.13
CA GLU A 105 14.55 8.71 13.49
C GLU A 105 14.89 9.55 14.72
N ASP A 106 15.40 8.91 15.78
CA ASP A 106 16.04 9.60 16.88
C ASP A 106 17.56 9.36 16.87
N HIS A 107 18.26 9.83 17.89
CA HIS A 107 19.72 9.70 18.00
C HIS A 107 20.18 8.24 17.94
N ASN A 108 19.45 7.32 18.57
CA ASN A 108 19.86 5.93 18.77
C ASN A 108 19.05 4.92 17.94
N TYR A 109 17.86 5.28 17.44
CA TYR A 109 16.90 4.34 16.89
C TYR A 109 16.27 4.83 15.58
N TYR A 110 15.86 3.86 14.77
CA TYR A 110 14.81 4.01 13.75
C TYR A 110 13.52 3.40 14.29
N HIS A 111 12.41 4.14 14.19
CA HIS A 111 11.09 3.71 14.60
C HIS A 111 10.19 3.64 13.39
N VAL A 112 9.93 2.43 12.90
CA VAL A 112 9.06 2.17 11.75
C VAL A 112 7.63 2.01 12.25
N LEU A 113 6.75 2.95 11.89
CA LEU A 113 5.35 2.99 12.28
C LEU A 113 4.50 2.26 11.25
N MET A 114 3.75 1.26 11.69
CA MET A 114 2.87 0.45 10.85
C MET A 114 1.50 0.29 11.51
N GLU A 115 0.51 -0.15 10.73
CA GLU A 115 -0.78 -0.53 11.30
C GLU A 115 -0.62 -1.67 12.31
N TYR A 116 -1.41 -1.57 13.38
CA TYR A 116 -1.50 -2.65 14.35
C TYR A 116 -2.48 -3.72 13.84
N LEU A 117 -2.02 -4.94 13.81
CA LEU A 117 -2.79 -6.13 13.44
C LEU A 117 -3.05 -6.98 14.69
N SER A 118 -3.95 -7.98 14.58
CA SER A 118 -4.12 -8.94 15.65
C SER A 118 -2.79 -9.67 15.93
N ASN A 119 -2.63 -10.23 17.13
CA ASN A 119 -1.41 -10.96 17.46
C ASN A 119 -1.36 -12.37 16.88
N LYS A 120 -2.36 -12.78 16.12
CA LYS A 120 -2.46 -14.15 15.60
C LYS A 120 -1.90 -14.21 14.19
N SER A 121 -0.87 -15.01 14.00
CA SER A 121 -0.37 -15.38 12.68
C SER A 121 -1.07 -16.63 12.14
N VAL A 122 -0.90 -16.89 10.86
CA VAL A 122 -1.34 -18.15 10.25
C VAL A 122 -0.66 -19.36 10.91
N SER A 123 0.58 -19.21 11.39
CA SER A 123 1.28 -20.24 12.17
C SER A 123 0.51 -20.64 13.43
N PHE A 124 -0.07 -19.66 14.14
CA PHE A 124 -0.88 -19.93 15.33
C PHE A 124 -2.07 -20.85 15.01
N VAL A 125 -2.74 -20.62 13.87
CA VAL A 125 -3.93 -21.38 13.48
C VAL A 125 -3.58 -22.76 12.91
N LEU A 126 -2.47 -22.86 12.16
CA LEU A 126 -2.00 -24.15 11.62
C LEU A 126 -1.55 -25.13 12.71
N ASN A 127 -1.08 -24.62 13.85
CA ASN A 127 -0.59 -25.43 14.96
C ASN A 127 -1.67 -25.78 16.00
N GLN A 128 -2.94 -25.43 15.77
CA GLN A 128 -4.03 -25.83 16.65
C GLN A 128 -4.56 -27.23 16.32
N GLU A 129 -5.05 -27.94 17.33
CA GLU A 129 -5.67 -29.27 17.15
C GLU A 129 -6.88 -29.22 16.19
N ASN A 130 -7.67 -28.15 16.26
CA ASN A 130 -8.77 -27.88 15.32
C ASN A 130 -8.28 -26.93 14.22
N LYS A 131 -7.72 -27.49 13.15
CA LYS A 131 -7.33 -26.71 11.97
C LYS A 131 -8.54 -25.99 11.34
N ILE A 132 -8.32 -24.82 10.78
CA ILE A 132 -9.30 -24.16 9.92
C ILE A 132 -9.68 -25.09 8.75
N ASN A 133 -10.91 -24.98 8.28
CA ASN A 133 -11.35 -25.76 7.12
C ASN A 133 -10.61 -25.35 5.84
N LEU A 134 -10.64 -26.25 4.84
CA LEU A 134 -9.93 -26.06 3.57
C LEU A 134 -10.35 -24.79 2.83
N SER A 135 -11.62 -24.43 2.86
CA SER A 135 -12.11 -23.21 2.20
C SER A 135 -11.49 -21.96 2.82
N SER A 136 -11.53 -21.85 4.17
CA SER A 136 -10.88 -20.75 4.90
C SER A 136 -9.37 -20.69 4.59
N PHE A 137 -8.73 -21.83 4.53
CA PHE A 137 -7.32 -21.89 4.19
C PHE A 137 -7.05 -21.44 2.73
N LYS A 138 -7.87 -21.87 1.78
CA LYS A 138 -7.79 -21.38 0.39
C LYS A 138 -7.91 -19.86 0.30
N TYR A 139 -8.79 -19.25 1.10
CA TYR A 139 -8.94 -17.79 1.13
C TYR A 139 -7.68 -17.08 1.68
N ILE A 140 -7.03 -17.64 2.71
CA ILE A 140 -5.73 -17.15 3.19
C ILE A 140 -4.67 -17.25 2.08
N VAL A 141 -4.61 -18.39 1.39
CA VAL A 141 -3.66 -18.60 0.28
C VAL A 141 -3.92 -17.62 -0.86
N TYR A 142 -5.19 -17.40 -1.23
CA TYR A 142 -5.59 -16.44 -2.25
C TYR A 142 -5.09 -15.02 -1.93
N GLN A 143 -5.36 -14.53 -0.72
CA GLN A 143 -4.92 -13.21 -0.28
C GLN A 143 -3.39 -13.09 -0.24
N THR A 144 -2.70 -14.15 0.18
CA THR A 144 -1.23 -14.20 0.19
C THR A 144 -0.67 -14.16 -1.22
N LEU A 145 -1.24 -14.92 -2.16
CA LEU A 145 -0.86 -14.89 -3.57
C LEU A 145 -1.12 -13.52 -4.21
N SER A 146 -2.25 -12.88 -3.86
CA SER A 146 -2.56 -11.51 -4.33
C SER A 146 -1.49 -10.52 -3.88
N ALA A 147 -1.07 -10.59 -2.60
CA ALA A 147 0.05 -9.78 -2.09
C ALA A 147 1.37 -10.10 -2.82
N ILE A 148 1.69 -11.38 -3.01
CA ILE A 148 2.90 -11.83 -3.72
C ILE A 148 2.88 -11.34 -5.18
N GLY A 149 1.76 -11.48 -5.88
CA GLY A 149 1.60 -11.00 -7.25
C GLY A 149 1.85 -9.49 -7.37
N TYR A 150 1.31 -8.71 -6.42
CA TYR A 150 1.53 -7.27 -6.36
C TYR A 150 3.01 -6.91 -6.16
N ILE A 151 3.69 -7.48 -5.15
CA ILE A 151 5.10 -7.15 -4.91
C ILE A 151 6.01 -7.58 -6.06
N HIS A 152 5.70 -8.71 -6.71
CA HIS A 152 6.44 -9.15 -7.91
C HIS A 152 6.28 -8.18 -9.09
N ASN A 153 5.09 -7.61 -9.26
CA ASN A 153 4.85 -6.55 -10.25
C ASN A 153 5.59 -5.24 -9.91
N MET A 154 5.82 -4.97 -8.62
CA MET A 154 6.66 -3.87 -8.15
C MET A 154 8.17 -4.21 -8.20
N ASN A 155 8.53 -5.32 -8.85
CA ASN A 155 9.91 -5.81 -8.98
C ASN A 155 10.58 -6.12 -7.62
N VAL A 156 9.79 -6.54 -6.62
CA VAL A 156 10.25 -6.90 -5.27
C VAL A 156 10.04 -8.39 -5.03
N ILE A 157 11.00 -9.05 -4.38
CA ILE A 157 10.94 -10.43 -3.91
C ILE A 157 10.96 -10.40 -2.38
N HIS A 158 10.02 -11.07 -1.71
CA HIS A 158 9.89 -11.06 -0.25
C HIS A 158 10.96 -11.89 0.46
N ARG A 159 11.24 -13.10 -0.02
CA ARG A 159 12.24 -14.08 0.44
C ARG A 159 12.03 -14.68 1.85
N ASP A 160 11.00 -14.31 2.57
CA ASP A 160 10.66 -14.88 3.88
C ASP A 160 9.15 -15.10 4.03
N ILE A 161 8.50 -15.61 2.99
CA ILE A 161 7.09 -16.03 3.06
C ILE A 161 7.00 -17.28 3.93
N LYS A 162 6.33 -17.12 5.09
CA LYS A 162 6.09 -18.16 6.08
C LYS A 162 4.86 -17.81 6.92
N PRO A 163 4.24 -18.79 7.60
CA PRO A 163 3.01 -18.57 8.37
C PRO A 163 3.14 -17.49 9.46
N GLU A 164 4.35 -17.30 10.03
CA GLU A 164 4.63 -16.26 11.03
C GLU A 164 4.54 -14.84 10.46
N ASN A 165 4.79 -14.67 9.16
CA ASN A 165 4.78 -13.38 8.46
C ASN A 165 3.44 -13.10 7.77
N ILE A 166 2.42 -13.94 8.00
CA ILE A 166 1.05 -13.77 7.53
C ILE A 166 0.16 -13.59 8.76
N ILE A 167 -0.30 -12.36 9.02
CA ILE A 167 -1.00 -11.99 10.24
C ILE A 167 -2.47 -11.72 9.94
N PHE A 168 -3.37 -12.23 10.80
CA PHE A 168 -4.78 -11.88 10.73
C PHE A 168 -5.00 -10.41 11.11
N VAL A 169 -5.87 -9.74 10.38
CA VAL A 169 -6.14 -8.32 10.61
C VAL A 169 -6.83 -8.11 11.96
N ASN A 170 -7.73 -9.01 12.33
CA ASN A 170 -8.46 -9.00 13.60
C ASN A 170 -8.63 -10.43 14.12
N ASP A 171 -9.13 -10.56 15.36
CA ASP A 171 -9.40 -11.86 15.98
C ASP A 171 -10.73 -12.49 15.51
N ASN A 172 -11.42 -11.88 14.56
CA ASN A 172 -12.69 -12.37 14.03
C ASN A 172 -12.44 -13.52 13.03
N GLU A 173 -13.43 -14.41 12.90
CA GLU A 173 -13.40 -15.63 12.07
C GLU A 173 -13.40 -15.39 10.55
N LYS A 174 -13.16 -14.14 10.10
CA LYS A 174 -13.25 -13.77 8.67
C LYS A 174 -11.99 -14.05 7.85
N PHE A 175 -10.93 -14.51 8.46
CA PHE A 175 -9.66 -14.93 7.83
C PHE A 175 -9.01 -13.87 6.91
N ASP A 176 -9.30 -12.58 7.12
CA ASP A 176 -8.61 -11.49 6.44
C ASP A 176 -7.17 -11.38 6.96
N ILE A 177 -6.20 -11.37 6.05
CA ILE A 177 -4.78 -11.38 6.40
C ILE A 177 -4.02 -10.19 5.80
N LYS A 178 -2.83 -9.98 6.34
CA LYS A 178 -1.79 -9.13 5.76
C LYS A 178 -0.42 -9.79 5.87
N VAL A 179 0.34 -9.66 4.79
CA VAL A 179 1.75 -10.03 4.74
C VAL A 179 2.57 -8.92 5.39
N ILE A 180 3.50 -9.29 6.25
CA ILE A 180 4.38 -8.40 7.01
C ILE A 180 5.84 -8.76 6.79
N ASP A 181 6.75 -7.93 7.31
CA ASP A 181 8.20 -8.15 7.43
C ASP A 181 8.96 -8.29 6.10
N PHE A 182 9.25 -7.14 5.50
CA PHE A 182 10.05 -7.01 4.29
C PHE A 182 11.57 -6.92 4.57
N GLY A 183 12.02 -7.30 5.76
CA GLY A 183 13.42 -7.19 6.20
C GLY A 183 14.42 -8.01 5.40
N LEU A 184 13.96 -9.04 4.68
CA LEU A 184 14.77 -9.83 3.75
C LEU A 184 14.45 -9.55 2.28
N SER A 185 13.53 -8.64 1.99
CA SER A 185 13.13 -8.33 0.60
C SER A 185 14.28 -7.73 -0.20
N ILE A 186 14.25 -7.97 -1.50
CA ILE A 186 15.20 -7.38 -2.45
C ILE A 186 14.49 -7.04 -3.76
N ASN A 187 15.14 -6.19 -4.56
CA ASN A 187 14.72 -5.95 -5.93
C ASN A 187 15.01 -7.19 -6.81
N ALA A 188 14.08 -7.59 -7.68
CA ALA A 188 14.24 -8.75 -8.56
C ALA A 188 15.38 -8.58 -9.59
N ASP A 189 15.80 -7.33 -9.85
CA ASP A 189 16.95 -7.04 -10.70
C ASP A 189 18.32 -7.22 -9.97
N TYR A 190 18.29 -7.58 -8.69
CA TYR A 190 19.49 -7.79 -7.90
C TYR A 190 20.34 -8.93 -8.46
N LYS A 191 21.57 -8.63 -8.86
CA LYS A 191 22.50 -9.58 -9.48
C LYS A 191 23.48 -10.26 -8.50
N GLY A 192 23.30 -10.05 -7.19
CA GLY A 192 24.15 -10.69 -6.18
C GLY A 192 23.66 -12.10 -5.85
N SER A 193 24.60 -12.98 -5.51
CA SER A 193 24.28 -14.28 -4.88
C SER A 193 24.14 -14.08 -3.37
N ASN A 194 22.95 -14.27 -2.83
CA ASN A 194 22.69 -14.13 -1.40
C ASN A 194 21.53 -15.03 -0.98
N SER A 195 21.87 -16.22 -0.50
CA SER A 195 20.90 -17.14 0.11
C SER A 195 20.36 -16.52 1.41
N ALA A 196 19.05 -16.35 1.50
CA ALA A 196 18.38 -15.82 2.68
C ALA A 196 16.98 -16.41 2.81
N GLY A 197 16.46 -16.42 4.02
CA GLY A 197 15.14 -16.94 4.36
C GLY A 197 15.18 -17.97 5.48
N THR A 198 14.00 -18.44 5.86
CA THR A 198 13.80 -19.49 6.86
C THR A 198 14.01 -20.87 6.20
N PRO A 199 14.96 -21.72 6.65
CA PRO A 199 15.40 -22.92 5.92
C PRO A 199 14.29 -23.83 5.41
N LEU A 200 13.28 -24.13 6.23
CA LEU A 200 12.14 -25.01 5.87
C LEU A 200 11.31 -24.51 4.67
N TYR A 201 11.32 -23.21 4.41
CA TYR A 201 10.55 -22.56 3.34
C TYR A 201 11.41 -22.15 2.14
N MET A 202 12.73 -22.38 2.20
CA MET A 202 13.65 -21.99 1.13
C MET A 202 13.46 -22.87 -0.11
N SER A 203 13.48 -22.24 -1.26
CA SER A 203 13.45 -22.94 -2.56
C SER A 203 14.83 -23.46 -2.96
N PRO A 204 14.90 -24.53 -3.81
CA PRO A 204 16.17 -25.08 -4.28
C PRO A 204 17.10 -24.02 -4.87
N GLU A 205 16.59 -23.19 -5.77
CA GLU A 205 17.38 -22.14 -6.42
C GLU A 205 17.87 -21.06 -5.45
N ASN A 206 17.08 -20.73 -4.40
CA ASN A 206 17.52 -19.77 -3.38
C ASN A 206 18.67 -20.33 -2.52
N ILE A 207 18.67 -21.65 -2.27
CA ILE A 207 19.77 -22.34 -1.59
C ILE A 207 21.05 -22.24 -2.44
N GLU A 208 20.93 -22.37 -3.75
CA GLU A 208 22.03 -22.20 -4.72
C GLU A 208 22.45 -20.73 -4.94
N GLY A 209 21.77 -19.78 -4.27
CA GLY A 209 22.05 -18.35 -4.36
C GLY A 209 21.43 -17.67 -5.57
N ILE A 210 20.54 -18.33 -6.29
CA ILE A 210 19.77 -17.74 -7.40
C ILE A 210 18.52 -17.07 -6.83
N VAL A 211 18.36 -15.78 -7.11
CA VAL A 211 17.24 -14.98 -6.61
C VAL A 211 16.20 -14.81 -7.70
N THR A 212 14.96 -15.21 -7.43
CA THR A 212 13.86 -15.12 -8.39
C THR A 212 12.51 -14.97 -7.67
N THR A 213 11.54 -14.31 -8.30
CA THR A 213 10.15 -14.21 -7.82
C THR A 213 9.49 -15.56 -7.57
N LYS A 214 9.95 -16.61 -8.26
CA LYS A 214 9.44 -17.97 -8.11
C LYS A 214 9.77 -18.59 -6.73
N SER A 215 10.74 -18.03 -6.00
CA SER A 215 11.10 -18.51 -4.65
C SER A 215 9.99 -18.24 -3.63
N ASP A 216 9.27 -17.10 -3.72
CA ASP A 216 8.11 -16.82 -2.85
C ASP A 216 6.95 -17.78 -3.13
N ILE A 217 6.78 -18.22 -4.39
CA ILE A 217 5.76 -19.20 -4.77
C ILE A 217 6.07 -20.58 -4.18
N TRP A 218 7.35 -21.00 -4.18
CA TRP A 218 7.77 -22.21 -3.50
C TRP A 218 7.46 -22.15 -2.00
N SER A 219 7.83 -21.05 -1.34
CA SER A 219 7.61 -20.87 0.11
C SER A 219 6.12 -21.00 0.47
N LEU A 220 5.23 -20.39 -0.33
CA LEU A 220 3.79 -20.56 -0.16
C LEU A 220 3.33 -21.99 -0.46
N GLY A 221 3.92 -22.66 -1.44
CA GLY A 221 3.69 -24.08 -1.73
C GLY A 221 4.03 -24.98 -0.54
N VAL A 222 5.12 -24.68 0.19
CA VAL A 222 5.48 -25.40 1.44
C VAL A 222 4.41 -25.20 2.52
N ILE A 223 3.83 -24.00 2.65
CA ILE A 223 2.72 -23.74 3.60
C ILE A 223 1.49 -24.56 3.24
N ILE A 224 1.13 -24.65 1.94
CA ILE A 224 0.01 -25.47 1.47
C ILE A 224 0.30 -26.95 1.72
N TYR A 225 1.51 -27.39 1.45
CA TYR A 225 1.92 -28.78 1.71
C TYR A 225 1.77 -29.11 3.20
N TYR A 226 2.28 -28.25 4.09
CA TYR A 226 2.16 -28.43 5.54
C TYR A 226 0.69 -28.53 6.00
N TYR A 227 -0.18 -27.68 5.45
CA TYR A 227 -1.61 -27.75 5.75
C TYR A 227 -2.22 -29.10 5.34
N ILE A 228 -1.89 -29.60 4.13
CA ILE A 228 -2.49 -30.81 3.55
C ILE A 228 -1.93 -32.10 4.20
N TYR A 229 -0.61 -32.14 4.47
CA TYR A 229 0.07 -33.36 4.90
C TYR A 229 0.42 -33.40 6.39
N ASP A 230 0.28 -32.28 7.10
CA ASP A 230 0.66 -32.10 8.52
C ASP A 230 2.14 -32.45 8.80
N LYS A 231 2.97 -32.24 7.81
CA LYS A 231 4.43 -32.36 7.83
C LYS A 231 5.03 -31.48 6.76
N PHE A 232 6.29 -31.12 6.89
CA PHE A 232 6.98 -30.41 5.80
C PHE A 232 7.33 -31.37 4.65
N PRO A 233 7.52 -30.88 3.41
CA PRO A 233 7.97 -31.70 2.29
C PRO A 233 9.36 -32.28 2.53
N PHE A 234 10.19 -31.59 3.30
CA PHE A 234 11.52 -32.00 3.73
C PHE A 234 11.74 -31.59 5.18
N GLU A 235 12.29 -32.51 5.99
CA GLU A 235 12.59 -32.26 7.41
C GLU A 235 13.95 -32.92 7.77
N ASP A 236 14.74 -32.19 8.55
CA ASP A 236 15.95 -32.68 9.19
C ASP A 236 16.36 -31.73 10.33
N ASP A 237 16.91 -32.29 11.41
CA ASP A 237 17.44 -31.50 12.53
C ASP A 237 18.76 -30.80 12.15
N ASN A 238 19.52 -31.38 11.22
CA ASN A 238 20.71 -30.79 10.67
C ASN A 238 20.35 -29.91 9.48
N LYS A 239 20.63 -28.61 9.61
CA LYS A 239 20.36 -27.63 8.58
C LYS A 239 21.00 -27.95 7.22
N GLU A 240 22.22 -28.43 7.22
CA GLU A 240 22.96 -28.75 5.98
C GLU A 240 22.30 -29.91 5.23
N ILE A 241 21.90 -30.98 5.97
CA ILE A 241 21.17 -32.12 5.42
C ILE A 241 19.79 -31.69 4.92
N LEU A 242 19.08 -30.85 5.66
CA LEU A 242 17.80 -30.28 5.21
C LEU A 242 17.95 -29.57 3.86
N LEU A 243 18.93 -28.69 3.72
CA LEU A 243 19.17 -27.95 2.47
C LEU A 243 19.55 -28.90 1.31
N GLU A 244 20.28 -29.99 1.60
CA GLU A 244 20.58 -31.02 0.62
C GLU A 244 19.32 -31.76 0.17
N LYS A 245 18.45 -32.18 1.10
CA LYS A 245 17.16 -32.82 0.80
C LYS A 245 16.27 -31.89 -0.08
N ILE A 246 16.16 -30.63 0.25
CA ILE A 246 15.37 -29.66 -0.54
C ILE A 246 15.87 -29.60 -1.98
N THR A 247 17.18 -29.68 -2.20
CA THR A 247 17.75 -29.59 -3.54
C THR A 247 17.69 -30.89 -4.32
N LYS A 248 17.88 -32.06 -3.65
CA LYS A 248 18.09 -33.36 -4.32
C LYS A 248 16.90 -34.31 -4.27
N ASP A 249 16.19 -34.40 -3.11
CA ASP A 249 15.18 -35.44 -2.90
C ASP A 249 13.86 -35.11 -3.57
N GLU A 250 13.12 -36.10 -4.03
CA GLU A 250 11.77 -35.93 -4.58
C GLU A 250 10.74 -35.66 -3.48
N ILE A 251 9.68 -34.88 -3.79
CA ILE A 251 8.59 -34.58 -2.86
C ILE A 251 7.57 -35.71 -2.89
N ASP A 252 7.24 -36.23 -1.71
CA ASP A 252 6.20 -37.26 -1.54
C ASP A 252 4.81 -36.59 -1.48
N PHE A 253 4.00 -36.77 -2.52
CA PHE A 253 2.59 -36.31 -2.58
C PHE A 253 1.59 -37.44 -2.27
N SER A 254 2.04 -38.58 -1.73
CA SER A 254 1.15 -39.67 -1.30
C SER A 254 0.50 -39.35 0.06
N ASN A 255 -0.67 -39.95 0.29
CA ASN A 255 -1.36 -39.95 1.58
C ASN A 255 -1.61 -38.57 2.23
N PRO A 256 -2.32 -37.67 1.57
CA PRO A 256 -2.74 -36.40 2.18
C PRO A 256 -3.63 -36.68 3.41
N LYS A 257 -3.44 -35.90 4.48
CA LYS A 257 -4.26 -35.99 5.69
C LYS A 257 -5.60 -35.25 5.52
N GLU A 258 -5.58 -34.15 4.75
CA GLU A 258 -6.79 -33.43 4.41
C GLU A 258 -7.46 -34.02 3.16
N LYS A 259 -8.79 -33.95 3.10
CA LYS A 259 -9.54 -34.32 1.91
C LYS A 259 -9.38 -33.23 0.85
N VAL A 260 -8.60 -33.50 -0.16
CA VAL A 260 -8.26 -32.56 -1.24
C VAL A 260 -8.72 -33.08 -2.60
N SER A 261 -9.00 -32.17 -3.53
CA SER A 261 -9.33 -32.47 -4.92
C SER A 261 -8.07 -32.62 -5.78
N ASP A 262 -8.26 -33.10 -7.02
CA ASP A 262 -7.17 -33.16 -8.00
C ASP A 262 -6.62 -31.77 -8.33
N ASP A 263 -7.48 -30.74 -8.39
CA ASP A 263 -7.09 -29.34 -8.61
C ASP A 263 -6.21 -28.81 -7.46
N ASP A 264 -6.48 -29.24 -6.22
CA ASP A 264 -5.69 -28.84 -5.05
C ASP A 264 -4.27 -29.40 -5.13
N LEU A 265 -4.16 -30.68 -5.50
CA LEU A 265 -2.86 -31.33 -5.68
C LEU A 265 -2.11 -30.84 -6.93
N ASP A 266 -2.83 -30.47 -8.00
CA ASP A 266 -2.23 -29.95 -9.21
C ASP A 266 -1.58 -28.60 -8.98
N LEU A 267 -2.27 -27.66 -8.30
CA LEU A 267 -1.66 -26.37 -7.93
C LEU A 267 -0.43 -26.59 -7.03
N LEU A 268 -0.55 -27.42 -6.00
CA LEU A 268 0.55 -27.71 -5.08
C LEU A 268 1.79 -28.22 -5.82
N LYS A 269 1.62 -29.19 -6.73
CA LYS A 269 2.72 -29.73 -7.55
C LYS A 269 3.35 -28.66 -8.45
N LYS A 270 2.53 -27.76 -9.03
CA LYS A 270 3.02 -26.64 -9.85
C LYS A 270 3.78 -25.60 -9.04
N MET A 271 3.41 -25.36 -7.77
CA MET A 271 4.11 -24.45 -6.88
C MET A 271 5.41 -25.05 -6.32
N LEU A 272 5.43 -26.36 -6.06
CA LEU A 272 6.60 -27.07 -5.56
C LEU A 272 7.43 -27.73 -6.70
N GLN A 273 7.35 -27.18 -7.92
CA GLN A 273 8.23 -27.57 -9.02
C GLN A 273 9.66 -27.11 -8.73
N LYS A 274 10.62 -28.06 -8.66
CA LYS A 274 12.03 -27.76 -8.35
C LYS A 274 12.69 -26.88 -9.41
N ASP A 275 12.42 -27.16 -10.70
CA ASP A 275 12.84 -26.26 -11.77
C ASP A 275 12.02 -24.98 -11.71
N TYR A 276 12.61 -23.90 -11.16
CA TYR A 276 11.93 -22.61 -11.01
C TYR A 276 11.45 -22.03 -12.34
N LYS A 277 12.06 -22.39 -13.47
CA LYS A 277 11.63 -21.94 -14.81
C LYS A 277 10.28 -22.55 -15.22
N LYS A 278 9.98 -23.75 -14.72
CA LYS A 278 8.71 -24.45 -14.94
C LYS A 278 7.69 -24.18 -13.83
N ARG A 279 8.14 -23.65 -12.69
CA ARG A 279 7.26 -23.31 -11.56
C ARG A 279 6.27 -22.25 -11.96
N ILE A 280 5.01 -22.41 -11.57
CA ILE A 280 3.93 -21.44 -11.76
C ILE A 280 4.29 -20.07 -11.16
N ASP A 281 3.83 -18.97 -11.73
CA ASP A 281 3.93 -17.64 -11.12
C ASP A 281 2.65 -17.27 -10.36
N ALA A 282 2.67 -16.14 -9.65
CA ALA A 282 1.55 -15.71 -8.82
C ALA A 282 0.27 -15.50 -9.62
N VAL A 283 0.36 -14.87 -10.79
CA VAL A 283 -0.81 -14.57 -11.64
C VAL A 283 -1.44 -15.84 -12.18
N LEU A 284 -0.64 -16.76 -12.70
CA LEU A 284 -1.13 -18.05 -13.17
C LEU A 284 -1.69 -18.91 -12.04
N ALA A 285 -1.09 -18.83 -10.83
CA ALA A 285 -1.59 -19.53 -9.65
C ALA A 285 -2.94 -18.98 -9.19
N LEU A 286 -3.16 -17.67 -9.19
CA LEU A 286 -4.45 -17.05 -8.86
C LEU A 286 -5.57 -17.44 -9.84
N ASN A 287 -5.24 -17.65 -11.10
CA ASN A 287 -6.18 -18.14 -12.14
C ASN A 287 -6.41 -19.67 -12.10
N HIS A 288 -5.80 -20.38 -11.13
CA HIS A 288 -5.91 -21.82 -11.09
C HIS A 288 -7.28 -22.29 -10.56
N PRO A 289 -7.85 -23.42 -11.05
CA PRO A 289 -9.13 -23.97 -10.58
C PRO A 289 -9.21 -24.21 -9.06
N PHE A 290 -8.07 -24.30 -8.37
CA PHE A 290 -7.99 -24.33 -6.90
C PHE A 290 -8.80 -23.21 -6.23
N PHE A 291 -8.88 -22.02 -6.83
CA PHE A 291 -9.60 -20.87 -6.32
C PHE A 291 -11.00 -20.71 -6.90
N LYS A 292 -11.48 -21.68 -7.66
CA LYS A 292 -12.83 -21.64 -8.21
C LYS A 292 -13.85 -21.46 -7.08
N ASN A 293 -14.72 -20.47 -7.23
CA ASN A 293 -15.77 -20.11 -6.27
C ASN A 293 -15.27 -19.61 -4.89
N ILE A 294 -14.03 -19.11 -4.80
CA ILE A 294 -13.46 -18.65 -3.54
C ILE A 294 -14.34 -17.60 -2.83
N TYR A 295 -14.99 -16.71 -3.56
CA TYR A 295 -15.90 -15.69 -3.02
C TYR A 295 -17.26 -16.25 -2.62
N ASN A 296 -17.73 -17.34 -3.25
CA ASN A 296 -19.03 -17.94 -2.94
C ASN A 296 -19.03 -18.73 -1.62
N GLU A 297 -17.84 -19.21 -1.20
CA GLU A 297 -17.68 -20.04 -0.01
C GLU A 297 -17.50 -19.21 1.28
N PHE A 298 -16.99 -17.98 1.17
CA PHE A 298 -16.62 -17.14 2.31
C PHE A 298 -17.66 -16.11 2.74
N ASP A 299 -18.45 -15.63 1.78
CA ASP A 299 -19.54 -14.70 2.06
C ASP A 299 -20.85 -15.33 1.55
N ASN A 300 -21.63 -15.92 2.45
CA ASN A 300 -22.98 -16.41 2.15
C ASN A 300 -23.91 -15.32 1.61
N GLN A 301 -23.45 -14.05 1.50
CA GLN A 301 -24.21 -12.90 1.06
C GLN A 301 -23.59 -12.14 -0.10
N ASP A 302 -22.27 -12.26 -0.34
CA ASP A 302 -21.58 -11.39 -1.30
C ASP A 302 -20.88 -12.23 -2.40
N ASN A 303 -21.64 -12.61 -3.40
CA ASN A 303 -21.11 -13.08 -4.68
C ASN A 303 -20.28 -11.95 -5.31
N ILE A 304 -19.21 -12.27 -6.08
CA ILE A 304 -18.44 -11.29 -6.85
C ILE A 304 -19.36 -10.35 -7.65
N GLN A 305 -20.48 -10.86 -8.18
CA GLN A 305 -21.48 -10.10 -8.91
C GLN A 305 -22.10 -8.96 -8.07
N HIS A 306 -22.32 -9.18 -6.77
CA HIS A 306 -22.81 -8.14 -5.86
C HIS A 306 -21.85 -6.96 -5.79
N TYR A 307 -20.54 -7.22 -5.61
CA TYR A 307 -19.51 -6.16 -5.60
C TYR A 307 -19.40 -5.44 -6.94
N LEU A 308 -19.56 -6.16 -8.06
CA LEU A 308 -19.56 -5.56 -9.40
C LEU A 308 -20.76 -4.64 -9.60
N ASP A 309 -21.96 -5.07 -9.19
CA ASP A 309 -23.19 -4.29 -9.34
C ASP A 309 -23.20 -3.07 -8.40
N GLU A 310 -22.65 -3.22 -7.19
CA GLU A 310 -22.45 -2.12 -6.24
C GLU A 310 -21.37 -1.13 -6.71
N PHE A 311 -20.40 -1.56 -7.48
CA PHE A 311 -19.39 -0.66 -8.04
C PHE A 311 -19.84 -0.03 -9.36
N PHE A 312 -20.32 -0.83 -10.31
CA PHE A 312 -20.70 -0.37 -11.64
C PHE A 312 -22.14 0.14 -11.69
N ASN A 313 -22.42 1.20 -10.93
CA ASN A 313 -23.69 1.90 -10.91
C ASN A 313 -23.51 3.42 -11.07
N GLU A 314 -24.60 4.12 -11.36
CA GLU A 314 -24.61 5.58 -11.57
C GLU A 314 -24.07 6.34 -10.35
N LYS A 315 -24.36 5.90 -9.12
CA LYS A 315 -23.90 6.57 -7.89
C LYS A 315 -22.38 6.54 -7.76
N THR A 316 -21.75 5.39 -7.99
CA THR A 316 -20.29 5.24 -7.95
C THR A 316 -19.64 6.03 -9.10
N PHE A 317 -20.26 6.02 -10.27
CA PHE A 317 -19.79 6.81 -11.39
C PHE A 317 -19.76 8.31 -11.07
N GLN A 318 -20.81 8.86 -10.48
CA GLN A 318 -20.83 10.25 -10.04
C GLN A 318 -19.83 10.54 -8.92
N LEU A 319 -19.57 9.58 -8.01
CA LEU A 319 -18.53 9.70 -7.01
C LEU A 319 -17.13 9.82 -7.63
N ILE A 320 -16.82 9.00 -8.63
CA ILE A 320 -15.56 9.07 -9.36
C ILE A 320 -15.40 10.45 -10.02
N LYS A 321 -16.44 10.95 -10.68
CA LYS A 321 -16.43 12.28 -11.29
C LYS A 321 -16.20 13.38 -10.24
N LYS A 322 -16.90 13.31 -9.11
CA LYS A 322 -16.73 14.25 -7.99
C LYS A 322 -15.31 14.20 -7.42
N TYR A 323 -14.76 12.97 -7.19
CA TYR A 323 -13.40 12.80 -6.68
C TYR A 323 -12.35 13.41 -7.61
N VAL A 324 -12.44 13.13 -8.90
CA VAL A 324 -11.48 13.64 -9.89
C VAL A 324 -11.47 15.17 -9.94
N THR A 325 -12.64 15.81 -9.82
CA THR A 325 -12.76 17.28 -9.83
C THR A 325 -12.41 17.93 -8.49
N THR A 326 -12.30 17.15 -7.43
CA THR A 326 -11.93 17.65 -6.09
C THR A 326 -10.51 18.23 -6.08
N ASN A 327 -10.27 19.27 -5.28
CA ASN A 327 -8.96 19.90 -5.15
C ASN A 327 -7.92 18.98 -4.46
N ILE A 328 -6.65 19.27 -4.67
CA ILE A 328 -5.53 18.46 -4.21
C ILE A 328 -5.47 18.31 -2.68
N ILE A 329 -5.80 19.35 -1.92
CA ILE A 329 -5.78 19.30 -0.46
C ILE A 329 -6.82 18.30 0.04
N LYS A 330 -8.04 18.35 -0.53
CA LYS A 330 -9.13 17.43 -0.17
C LYS A 330 -8.81 15.99 -0.59
N LYS A 331 -8.21 15.77 -1.76
CA LYS A 331 -7.74 14.43 -2.18
C LYS A 331 -6.70 13.89 -1.20
N THR A 332 -5.72 14.70 -0.82
CA THR A 332 -4.67 14.32 0.15
C THR A 332 -5.27 14.02 1.52
N TYR A 333 -6.20 14.85 1.97
CA TYR A 333 -6.94 14.62 3.20
C TYR A 333 -7.67 13.26 3.16
N LEU A 334 -8.43 12.99 2.10
CA LEU A 334 -9.16 11.73 1.91
C LEU A 334 -8.22 10.51 1.95
N TYR A 335 -7.08 10.61 1.30
CA TYR A 335 -6.06 9.57 1.30
C TYR A 335 -5.59 9.25 2.73
N LEU A 336 -5.20 10.27 3.49
CA LEU A 336 -4.75 10.10 4.88
C LEU A 336 -5.87 9.63 5.79
N TYR A 337 -7.07 10.20 5.63
CA TYR A 337 -8.26 9.76 6.37
C TYR A 337 -8.53 8.27 6.16
N THR A 338 -8.38 7.80 4.94
CA THR A 338 -8.55 6.39 4.57
C THR A 338 -7.49 5.52 5.24
N MET A 339 -6.21 5.90 5.15
CA MET A 339 -5.13 5.17 5.80
C MET A 339 -5.31 5.06 7.32
N LEU A 340 -5.74 6.16 7.95
CA LEU A 340 -5.96 6.25 9.40
C LEU A 340 -7.31 5.65 9.85
N SER A 341 -8.18 5.26 8.93
CA SER A 341 -9.48 4.68 9.27
C SER A 341 -9.34 3.26 9.80
N PRO A 342 -10.13 2.85 10.80
CA PRO A 342 -10.13 1.47 11.30
C PRO A 342 -10.44 0.45 10.19
N PHE A 343 -9.85 -0.74 10.28
CA PHE A 343 -10.05 -1.81 9.29
C PHE A 343 -11.53 -2.11 9.04
N LYS A 344 -12.36 -2.17 10.10
CA LYS A 344 -13.80 -2.43 10.00
C LYS A 344 -14.52 -1.49 9.04
N LYS A 345 -14.11 -0.21 8.95
CA LYS A 345 -14.66 0.74 7.99
C LYS A 345 -14.20 0.45 6.56
N ARG A 346 -12.99 -0.07 6.39
CA ARG A 346 -12.38 -0.36 5.08
C ARG A 346 -12.74 -1.73 4.54
N GLU A 347 -13.22 -2.65 5.37
CA GLU A 347 -13.43 -4.08 5.07
C GLU A 347 -14.28 -4.29 3.81
N TYR A 348 -15.43 -3.63 3.73
CA TYR A 348 -16.34 -3.77 2.57
C TYR A 348 -15.70 -3.33 1.26
N TYR A 349 -15.10 -2.15 1.23
CA TYR A 349 -14.44 -1.63 0.03
C TYR A 349 -13.16 -2.38 -0.31
N ARG A 350 -12.49 -2.95 0.70
CA ARG A 350 -11.35 -3.85 0.50
C ARG A 350 -11.76 -5.10 -0.29
N LYS A 351 -12.87 -5.74 0.09
CA LYS A 351 -13.41 -6.89 -0.61
C LYS A 351 -13.85 -6.52 -2.04
N MET A 352 -14.50 -5.38 -2.20
CA MET A 352 -14.89 -4.84 -3.50
C MET A 352 -13.65 -4.63 -4.40
N PHE A 353 -12.56 -4.07 -3.87
CA PHE A 353 -11.33 -3.90 -4.62
C PHE A 353 -10.73 -5.23 -5.08
N LEU A 354 -10.65 -6.21 -4.20
CA LEU A 354 -10.15 -7.56 -4.54
C LEU A 354 -11.05 -8.26 -5.57
N ALA A 355 -12.38 -8.09 -5.46
CA ALA A 355 -13.33 -8.63 -6.43
C ALA A 355 -13.18 -8.00 -7.83
N LEU A 356 -12.91 -6.69 -7.90
CA LEU A 356 -12.63 -6.01 -9.16
C LEU A 356 -11.29 -6.43 -9.76
N ASP A 357 -10.24 -6.56 -8.93
CA ASP A 357 -8.92 -7.02 -9.38
C ASP A 357 -8.98 -8.45 -9.94
N ASP A 358 -9.81 -9.32 -9.31
CA ASP A 358 -10.12 -10.67 -9.80
C ASP A 358 -10.93 -10.63 -11.09
N TYR A 359 -12.01 -9.86 -11.15
CA TYR A 359 -12.89 -9.73 -12.34
C TYR A 359 -12.12 -9.33 -13.59
N PHE A 360 -11.20 -8.39 -13.46
CA PHE A 360 -10.35 -7.98 -14.59
C PHE A 360 -9.13 -8.88 -14.79
N ASN A 361 -8.96 -9.95 -14.02
CA ASN A 361 -7.81 -10.87 -14.05
C ASN A 361 -6.46 -10.14 -14.01
N ASN A 362 -6.41 -9.01 -13.32
CA ASN A 362 -5.19 -8.20 -13.23
C ASN A 362 -4.21 -8.75 -12.20
N TYR A 363 -4.71 -9.12 -11.01
CA TYR A 363 -3.93 -9.63 -9.87
C TYR A 363 -2.63 -8.86 -9.62
N ARG A 364 -2.69 -7.54 -9.83
CA ARG A 364 -1.54 -6.65 -9.73
C ARG A 364 -1.65 -5.71 -8.54
N GLY A 365 -2.77 -5.79 -7.80
CA GLY A 365 -3.08 -4.93 -6.67
C GLY A 365 -3.33 -3.47 -7.06
N TYR A 366 -3.66 -3.23 -8.31
CA TYR A 366 -4.17 -1.97 -8.82
C TYR A 366 -5.16 -2.22 -9.96
N LEU A 367 -6.12 -1.32 -10.11
CA LEU A 367 -7.11 -1.37 -11.18
C LEU A 367 -6.69 -0.45 -12.32
N LYS A 368 -6.87 -0.89 -13.56
CA LYS A 368 -6.63 -0.03 -14.73
C LYS A 368 -7.85 0.82 -14.97
N SER A 369 -7.67 2.13 -14.97
CA SER A 369 -8.74 3.10 -15.18
C SER A 369 -9.48 2.89 -16.50
N ARG A 370 -8.78 2.41 -17.54
CA ARG A 370 -9.38 2.09 -18.85
C ARG A 370 -10.37 0.94 -18.76
N GLU A 371 -10.01 -0.15 -18.07
CA GLU A 371 -10.88 -1.33 -17.93
C GLU A 371 -12.16 -0.95 -17.19
N ILE A 372 -12.02 -0.14 -16.12
CA ILE A 372 -13.16 0.40 -15.38
C ILE A 372 -14.03 1.30 -16.25
N PHE A 373 -13.43 2.17 -17.05
CA PHE A 373 -14.16 3.05 -17.96
C PHE A 373 -14.95 2.25 -19.01
N GLU A 374 -14.30 1.29 -19.67
CA GLU A 374 -14.95 0.46 -20.70
C GLU A 374 -16.11 -0.37 -20.09
N GLU A 375 -15.99 -0.83 -18.85
CA GLU A 375 -17.07 -1.53 -18.16
C GLU A 375 -18.26 -0.61 -17.84
N PHE A 376 -18.03 0.61 -17.31
CA PHE A 376 -19.10 1.61 -17.14
C PHE A 376 -19.78 1.95 -18.48
N LYS A 377 -19.01 2.03 -19.54
CA LYS A 377 -19.51 2.30 -20.89
C LYS A 377 -20.33 1.13 -21.45
N SER A 378 -19.88 -0.11 -21.28
CA SER A 378 -20.59 -1.31 -21.72
C SER A 378 -21.95 -1.45 -21.03
N ARG A 379 -22.07 -0.98 -19.80
CA ARG A 379 -23.32 -0.94 -19.02
C ARG A 379 -24.21 0.27 -19.35
N GLY A 380 -23.79 1.13 -20.27
CA GLY A 380 -24.55 2.32 -20.67
C GLY A 380 -24.55 3.46 -19.63
N ILE A 381 -23.66 3.43 -18.65
CA ILE A 381 -23.55 4.43 -17.58
C ILE A 381 -22.62 5.57 -18.00
N ALA A 382 -21.53 5.27 -18.71
CA ALA A 382 -20.56 6.25 -19.19
C ALA A 382 -20.62 6.40 -20.72
N THR A 383 -20.20 7.56 -21.21
CA THR A 383 -20.02 7.89 -22.63
C THR A 383 -18.56 8.21 -22.95
N GLU A 384 -18.19 8.33 -24.23
CA GLU A 384 -16.82 8.74 -24.61
C GLU A 384 -16.40 10.12 -24.04
N GLU A 385 -17.37 10.99 -23.80
CA GLU A 385 -17.14 12.31 -23.21
C GLU A 385 -16.66 12.22 -21.75
N ASP A 386 -16.90 11.08 -21.08
CA ASP A 386 -16.53 10.85 -19.69
C ASP A 386 -15.11 10.25 -19.53
N ALA A 387 -14.49 9.78 -20.63
CA ALA A 387 -13.13 9.23 -20.60
C ALA A 387 -12.11 10.11 -19.85
N PRO A 388 -12.17 11.46 -19.92
CA PRO A 388 -11.30 12.34 -19.14
C PRO A 388 -11.24 12.08 -17.65
N PHE A 389 -12.38 11.75 -17.03
CA PHE A 389 -12.43 11.51 -15.59
C PHE A 389 -11.62 10.28 -15.19
N PHE A 390 -11.49 9.30 -16.05
CA PHE A 390 -10.73 8.08 -15.79
C PHE A 390 -9.24 8.21 -16.07
N ILE A 391 -8.86 9.11 -16.99
CA ILE A 391 -7.45 9.44 -17.25
C ILE A 391 -6.83 10.14 -16.03
N PHE A 392 -7.62 10.95 -15.32
CA PHE A 392 -7.13 11.77 -14.21
C PHE A 392 -7.39 11.21 -12.80
N ILE A 393 -7.92 9.99 -12.68
CA ILE A 393 -8.12 9.35 -11.35
C ILE A 393 -6.78 9.21 -10.62
N ASN A 394 -5.74 8.83 -11.35
CA ASN A 394 -4.36 8.82 -10.87
C ASN A 394 -3.44 9.41 -11.93
N CYS A 395 -2.78 10.49 -11.60
CA CYS A 395 -1.66 10.99 -12.39
C CYS A 395 -0.38 10.19 -12.10
N TYR A 396 -0.40 8.86 -12.28
CA TYR A 396 0.85 8.10 -12.36
C TYR A 396 1.42 8.24 -13.76
N GLU A 397 2.54 8.94 -13.84
CA GLU A 397 3.35 8.96 -15.05
C GLU A 397 3.98 7.58 -15.27
N THR A 398 3.52 6.88 -16.31
CA THR A 398 4.37 5.87 -16.94
C THR A 398 5.58 6.59 -17.56
N ASN A 399 6.73 5.91 -17.73
CA ASN A 399 7.95 6.51 -18.31
C ASN A 399 7.72 7.18 -19.70
N ASN A 400 6.59 6.88 -20.37
CA ASN A 400 6.16 7.50 -21.61
C ASN A 400 5.52 8.88 -21.42
N SER A 401 4.82 9.12 -20.29
CA SER A 401 4.20 10.42 -20.01
C SER A 401 5.25 11.50 -19.74
N LYS A 402 6.44 11.17 -19.19
CA LYS A 402 7.56 12.12 -19.05
C LYS A 402 8.01 12.69 -20.39
N GLN A 403 8.11 11.87 -21.43
CA GLN A 403 8.51 12.33 -22.77
C GLN A 403 7.44 13.21 -23.45
N ILE A 404 6.17 12.98 -23.12
CA ILE A 404 5.03 13.76 -23.67
C ILE A 404 4.93 15.11 -22.99
N ILE A 405 5.18 15.20 -21.68
CA ILE A 405 5.17 16.44 -20.90
C ILE A 405 6.39 17.30 -21.25
N GLU A 406 7.58 16.71 -21.37
CA GLU A 406 8.80 17.45 -21.77
C GLU A 406 8.75 17.98 -23.20
N LYS A 407 8.09 17.29 -24.12
CA LYS A 407 7.87 17.79 -25.49
C LYS A 407 6.87 18.95 -25.55
N LYS A 408 5.91 19.04 -24.60
CA LYS A 408 4.81 20.02 -24.61
C LYS A 408 5.03 21.24 -23.75
N SER A 409 5.96 21.21 -22.79
CA SER A 409 6.34 22.40 -21.99
C SER A 409 7.00 23.52 -22.82
N LYS A 410 7.32 23.25 -24.09
CA LYS A 410 7.86 24.23 -25.03
C LYS A 410 6.80 25.02 -25.82
N GLU A 411 5.52 24.67 -25.73
CA GLU A 411 4.44 25.44 -26.37
C GLU A 411 3.66 26.25 -25.33
N LYS A 412 3.95 27.55 -25.27
CA LYS A 412 3.22 28.57 -24.46
C LYS A 412 1.77 28.66 -24.92
N ILE A 413 0.81 28.42 -24.01
CA ILE A 413 -0.56 28.86 -24.21
C ILE A 413 -1.11 29.45 -22.90
N PHE A 414 -1.18 30.78 -22.84
CA PHE A 414 -2.01 31.54 -21.92
C PHE A 414 -3.36 31.84 -22.55
N THR A 415 -4.49 31.61 -21.88
CA THR A 415 -5.66 32.51 -21.90
C THR A 415 -6.73 32.14 -20.87
N LYS A 416 -7.43 33.20 -20.43
CA LYS A 416 -8.43 33.31 -19.35
C LYS A 416 -9.78 32.66 -19.68
N GLN A 417 -10.46 32.16 -18.67
CA GLN A 417 -11.90 32.03 -18.34
C GLN A 417 -12.37 30.61 -18.00
N ASN A 418 -13.15 30.51 -16.90
CA ASN A 418 -13.42 29.25 -16.19
C ASN A 418 -14.14 28.13 -16.97
N GLY A 419 -14.96 28.44 -17.98
CA GLY A 419 -15.62 27.42 -18.82
C GLY A 419 -14.75 26.83 -19.93
N ARG A 420 -13.69 27.53 -20.32
CA ARG A 420 -12.80 27.08 -21.41
C ARG A 420 -11.64 26.20 -20.93
N LYS A 421 -11.46 26.01 -19.64
CA LYS A 421 -10.40 25.15 -19.07
C LYS A 421 -10.75 23.67 -19.17
N LEU A 422 -12.02 23.30 -18.97
CA LEU A 422 -12.49 21.94 -19.21
C LEU A 422 -12.32 21.56 -20.69
N ILE A 423 -12.69 22.46 -21.59
CA ILE A 423 -12.56 22.26 -23.04
C ILE A 423 -11.10 22.17 -23.50
N LYS A 424 -10.14 22.84 -22.84
CA LYS A 424 -8.70 22.69 -23.14
C LYS A 424 -8.08 21.43 -22.53
N ARG A 425 -8.56 20.98 -21.36
CA ARG A 425 -8.26 19.65 -20.86
C ARG A 425 -8.78 18.60 -21.85
N VAL A 426 -10.00 18.73 -22.36
CA VAL A 426 -10.57 17.86 -23.40
C VAL A 426 -9.75 17.87 -24.71
N SER A 427 -9.19 18.99 -25.15
CA SER A 427 -8.32 19.03 -26.35
C SER A 427 -6.93 18.40 -26.11
N LEU A 428 -6.42 18.40 -24.88
CA LEU A 428 -5.28 17.57 -24.49
C LEU A 428 -5.65 16.07 -24.49
N ILE A 429 -6.87 15.75 -24.12
CA ILE A 429 -7.43 14.40 -24.06
C ILE A 429 -7.56 13.77 -25.45
N ASN A 430 -8.01 14.52 -26.46
CA ASN A 430 -8.07 14.00 -27.84
C ASN A 430 -6.69 13.61 -28.38
N LYS A 431 -5.60 14.19 -27.84
CA LYS A 431 -4.22 13.80 -28.16
C LYS A 431 -3.70 12.66 -27.28
N VAL A 432 -4.27 12.46 -26.08
CA VAL A 432 -3.95 11.35 -25.17
C VAL A 432 -4.71 10.09 -25.56
N ASN A 433 -5.91 10.20 -26.16
CA ASN A 433 -6.66 9.07 -26.73
C ASN A 433 -5.88 8.35 -27.86
N GLU A 434 -4.97 9.06 -28.54
CA GLU A 434 -4.05 8.45 -29.50
C GLU A 434 -2.89 7.68 -28.84
N SER A 435 -2.61 7.90 -27.53
CA SER A 435 -1.48 7.28 -26.81
C SER A 435 -1.85 6.11 -25.91
N ASN A 436 -3.12 5.73 -25.78
CA ASN A 436 -3.60 4.63 -24.90
C ASN A 436 -3.27 4.77 -23.39
N ASP A 437 -2.92 5.96 -22.89
CA ASP A 437 -2.43 6.18 -21.52
C ASP A 437 -3.55 6.50 -20.52
N PHE A 438 -4.37 5.51 -20.21
CA PHE A 438 -5.18 5.52 -18.99
C PHE A 438 -4.30 5.16 -17.80
N GLY A 439 -4.50 5.83 -16.65
CA GLY A 439 -3.76 5.56 -15.43
C GLY A 439 -4.19 4.27 -14.72
N ILE A 440 -3.61 4.05 -13.56
CA ILE A 440 -3.98 2.96 -12.64
C ILE A 440 -4.65 3.55 -11.39
N ILE A 441 -5.54 2.80 -10.75
CA ILE A 441 -6.16 3.16 -9.48
C ILE A 441 -5.57 2.27 -8.40
N GLN A 442 -4.77 2.85 -7.52
CA GLN A 442 -4.23 2.13 -6.38
C GLN A 442 -5.28 1.92 -5.29
N TYR A 443 -5.03 0.97 -4.39
CA TYR A 443 -5.96 0.56 -3.35
C TYR A 443 -6.42 1.72 -2.45
N THR A 444 -5.48 2.51 -1.90
CA THR A 444 -5.86 3.63 -1.01
C THR A 444 -6.62 4.74 -1.74
N VAL A 445 -6.28 5.00 -3.02
CA VAL A 445 -7.05 5.95 -3.86
C VAL A 445 -8.45 5.43 -4.14
N PHE A 446 -8.58 4.15 -4.48
CA PHE A 446 -9.87 3.51 -4.65
C PHE A 446 -10.77 3.70 -3.41
N LEU A 447 -10.26 3.41 -2.22
CA LEU A 447 -10.98 3.65 -0.98
C LEU A 447 -11.35 5.12 -0.79
N SER A 448 -10.45 6.04 -1.13
CA SER A 448 -10.64 7.49 -0.95
C SER A 448 -11.81 8.03 -1.75
N ILE A 449 -12.14 7.42 -2.90
CA ILE A 449 -13.31 7.77 -3.72
C ILE A 449 -14.59 7.58 -2.89
N PHE A 450 -14.74 6.45 -2.21
CA PHE A 450 -15.92 6.15 -1.41
C PHE A 450 -16.03 7.00 -0.14
N TYR A 451 -14.89 7.31 0.47
CA TYR A 451 -14.86 8.16 1.66
C TYR A 451 -15.22 9.61 1.40
N LEU A 452 -15.26 10.05 0.13
CA LEU A 452 -15.67 11.41 -0.21
C LEU A 452 -17.07 11.78 0.32
N ASN A 453 -17.99 10.81 0.36
CA ASN A 453 -19.35 11.03 0.89
C ASN A 453 -19.46 10.81 2.40
N GLU A 454 -18.47 10.20 3.04
CA GLU A 454 -18.50 9.92 4.48
C GLU A 454 -18.04 11.10 5.32
N ILE A 455 -17.33 12.06 4.72
CA ILE A 455 -16.85 13.26 5.42
C ILE A 455 -18.03 14.06 6.01
N ASP A 456 -19.20 14.02 5.38
CA ASP A 456 -20.35 14.84 5.75
C ASP A 456 -21.21 14.26 6.89
N LYS A 457 -20.87 13.08 7.45
CA LYS A 457 -21.84 12.30 8.24
C LYS A 457 -21.63 12.21 9.75
N SER A 458 -20.46 12.60 10.31
CA SER A 458 -20.27 12.54 11.78
C SER A 458 -19.34 13.66 12.30
N GLU A 459 -19.95 14.69 12.88
CA GLU A 459 -19.29 15.96 13.21
C GLU A 459 -18.13 15.86 14.22
N LYS A 460 -18.19 14.96 15.21
CA LYS A 460 -17.19 14.90 16.28
C LYS A 460 -15.89 14.16 15.89
N ASP A 461 -16.01 13.03 15.25
CA ASP A 461 -14.85 12.21 14.79
C ASP A 461 -14.09 12.90 13.64
N ILE A 462 -14.82 13.66 12.82
CA ILE A 462 -14.24 14.43 11.70
C ILE A 462 -13.35 15.55 12.20
N ASN A 463 -13.77 16.35 13.19
CA ASN A 463 -12.98 17.47 13.68
C ASN A 463 -11.65 17.02 14.28
N GLU A 464 -11.63 15.91 15.04
CA GLU A 464 -10.39 15.35 15.59
C GLU A 464 -9.43 14.88 14.48
N LYS A 465 -9.94 14.20 13.46
CA LYS A 465 -9.15 13.75 12.30
C LYS A 465 -8.67 14.91 11.43
N LEU A 466 -9.54 15.90 11.19
CA LEU A 466 -9.18 17.11 10.46
C LEU A 466 -8.02 17.84 11.16
N LEU A 467 -8.11 18.00 12.47
CA LEU A 467 -7.05 18.65 13.23
C LEU A 467 -5.75 17.86 13.18
N TYR A 468 -5.82 16.54 13.35
CA TYR A 468 -4.64 15.68 13.27
C TYR A 468 -3.94 15.74 11.92
N ILE A 469 -4.72 15.65 10.82
CA ILE A 469 -4.18 15.71 9.46
C ILE A 469 -3.68 17.12 9.14
N PHE A 470 -4.37 18.17 9.61
CA PHE A 470 -3.89 19.53 9.45
C PHE A 470 -2.55 19.76 10.15
N GLN A 471 -2.36 19.21 11.34
CA GLN A 471 -1.09 19.26 12.06
C GLN A 471 0.04 18.56 11.30
N LEU A 472 -0.26 17.47 10.56
CA LEU A 472 0.72 16.84 9.67
C LEU A 472 1.13 17.74 8.51
N PHE A 473 0.20 18.57 8.00
CA PHE A 473 0.47 19.49 6.88
C PHE A 473 1.20 20.76 7.30
N SER A 474 1.01 21.20 8.52
CA SER A 474 1.52 22.50 8.99
C SER A 474 2.95 22.46 9.49
N ASP A 475 3.69 21.42 9.24
CA ASP A 475 5.08 21.16 9.62
C ASP A 475 5.57 22.04 10.79
N SER A 476 5.50 21.53 11.95
CA SER A 476 5.99 22.27 13.10
C SER A 476 6.89 21.36 13.93
N ASP A 477 8.17 21.32 13.58
CA ASP A 477 9.20 20.89 14.52
C ASP A 477 9.08 21.70 15.83
N THR A 478 8.50 22.90 15.77
CA THR A 478 8.22 23.80 16.92
C THR A 478 6.98 23.43 17.73
N PHE A 479 5.98 22.75 17.14
CA PHE A 479 4.71 22.44 17.83
C PHE A 479 4.85 21.47 18.97
N ILE A 480 5.66 20.47 18.79
CA ILE A 480 5.73 19.32 19.68
C ILE A 480 6.50 19.65 20.97
N GLU A 481 7.35 20.67 20.93
CA GLU A 481 8.04 21.13 22.12
C GLU A 481 7.14 21.89 23.11
N ASN A 482 6.07 22.53 22.65
CA ASN A 482 5.31 23.47 23.47
C ASN A 482 3.93 22.98 23.96
N ASN A 483 3.33 21.89 23.42
CA ASN A 483 1.96 21.53 23.79
C ASN A 483 1.71 20.03 24.00
N GLN A 484 1.63 19.59 25.25
CA GLN A 484 1.33 18.20 25.64
C GLN A 484 -0.17 17.85 25.67
N ASN A 485 -1.11 18.81 25.51
CA ASN A 485 -2.55 18.60 25.76
C ASN A 485 -3.48 19.26 24.72
N PHE A 486 -3.09 19.30 23.45
CA PHE A 486 -3.90 19.93 22.43
C PHE A 486 -5.00 18.99 21.92
N THR A 487 -6.26 19.38 22.01
CA THR A 487 -7.44 18.71 21.44
C THR A 487 -8.21 19.69 20.56
N ALA A 488 -9.09 19.20 19.68
CA ALA A 488 -9.93 20.07 18.84
C ALA A 488 -10.75 21.07 19.66
N SER A 489 -11.15 20.70 20.89
CA SER A 489 -11.87 21.61 21.81
C SER A 489 -10.98 22.68 22.46
N THR A 490 -9.67 22.43 22.59
CA THR A 490 -8.71 23.43 23.09
C THR A 490 -8.30 24.42 22.02
N TYR A 491 -8.29 24.01 20.74
CA TYR A 491 -8.00 24.94 19.63
C TYR A 491 -9.03 26.05 19.51
N GLU A 492 -10.31 25.77 19.80
CA GLU A 492 -11.37 26.80 19.77
C GLU A 492 -11.26 27.83 20.90
N ASN A 493 -10.50 27.54 21.98
CA ASN A 493 -10.44 28.37 23.19
C ASN A 493 -9.07 29.03 23.46
N ASP A 494 -7.98 28.61 22.79
CA ASP A 494 -6.64 29.12 23.05
C ASP A 494 -5.96 29.63 21.77
N TYR A 495 -6.00 30.96 21.57
CA TYR A 495 -5.45 31.67 20.42
C TYR A 495 -3.92 31.86 20.44
N SER A 496 -3.19 31.20 21.35
CA SER A 496 -1.77 31.48 21.58
C SER A 496 -0.81 30.81 20.60
N VAL A 497 -1.27 29.83 19.77
CA VAL A 497 -0.44 29.16 18.77
C VAL A 497 -1.17 29.10 17.43
N GLU A 498 -0.78 29.94 16.49
CA GLU A 498 -1.31 29.95 15.13
C GLU A 498 -0.52 28.94 14.27
N PHE A 499 -1.21 27.92 13.78
CA PHE A 499 -0.69 26.98 12.79
C PHE A 499 -1.13 27.38 11.40
N PHE A 500 -0.19 27.34 10.48
CA PHE A 500 -0.47 27.64 9.08
C PHE A 500 0.09 26.53 8.18
N MET A 501 -0.72 26.10 7.23
CA MET A 501 -0.26 25.32 6.09
C MET A 501 0.15 26.28 4.98
N THR A 502 1.41 26.25 4.61
CA THR A 502 1.95 26.96 3.44
C THR A 502 2.09 25.99 2.27
N LYS A 503 2.35 26.54 1.07
CA LYS A 503 2.69 25.71 -0.10
C LYS A 503 3.91 24.85 0.19
N GLU A 504 4.95 25.42 0.80
CA GLU A 504 6.19 24.74 1.12
C GLU A 504 5.98 23.62 2.14
N THR A 505 5.26 23.87 3.23
CA THR A 505 4.97 22.84 4.23
C THR A 505 4.13 21.71 3.64
N PHE A 506 3.18 22.02 2.76
CA PHE A 506 2.36 21.02 2.08
C PHE A 506 3.16 20.21 1.05
N GLU A 507 4.02 20.84 0.25
CA GLU A 507 4.93 20.16 -0.66
C GLU A 507 5.89 19.22 0.10
N ASN A 508 6.51 19.71 1.18
CA ASN A 508 7.37 18.90 2.04
C ASN A 508 6.61 17.72 2.64
N PHE A 509 5.35 17.93 3.06
CA PHE A 509 4.51 16.86 3.56
C PHE A 509 4.23 15.80 2.49
N LEU A 510 3.86 16.20 1.26
CA LEU A 510 3.62 15.28 0.15
C LEU A 510 4.86 14.45 -0.17
N PHE A 511 6.02 15.08 -0.26
CA PHE A 511 7.28 14.37 -0.48
C PHE A 511 7.61 13.39 0.65
N LYS A 512 7.26 13.73 1.87
CA LYS A 512 7.60 13.00 3.06
C LYS A 512 6.73 11.78 3.32
N TYR A 513 5.42 11.88 3.07
CA TYR A 513 4.43 10.89 3.49
C TYR A 513 3.68 10.22 2.34
N ILE A 514 3.71 10.79 1.13
CA ILE A 514 2.87 10.36 0.02
C ILE A 514 3.71 10.13 -1.24
N MET A 515 4.93 9.62 -1.08
CA MET A 515 5.89 9.38 -2.17
C MET A 515 5.34 8.64 -3.41
N PRO A 516 4.35 7.72 -3.34
CA PRO A 516 3.79 7.14 -4.55
C PRO A 516 2.96 8.12 -5.39
N PHE A 517 2.55 9.26 -4.81
CA PHE A 517 1.71 10.24 -5.50
C PHE A 517 2.56 11.35 -6.09
N GLN A 518 2.85 11.24 -7.36
CA GLN A 518 3.19 12.43 -8.15
C GLN A 518 1.89 13.20 -8.43
N PHE A 519 1.39 13.92 -7.43
CA PHE A 519 0.44 14.98 -7.71
C PHE A 519 1.12 15.94 -8.69
N ALA A 520 0.44 16.25 -9.77
CA ALA A 520 0.99 17.17 -10.74
C ALA A 520 1.36 18.46 -10.00
N VAL A 521 2.61 18.85 -10.01
CA VAL A 521 3.12 20.12 -9.46
C VAL A 521 2.23 21.29 -9.91
N GLU A 522 1.61 21.17 -11.07
CA GLU A 522 0.63 22.10 -11.60
C GLU A 522 -0.66 22.21 -10.76
N GLU A 523 -1.16 21.11 -10.16
CA GLU A 523 -2.35 21.16 -9.30
C GLU A 523 -2.05 21.87 -7.98
N ILE A 524 -0.88 21.61 -7.40
CA ILE A 524 -0.40 22.30 -6.18
C ILE A 524 -0.24 23.78 -6.47
N ASN A 525 0.47 24.13 -7.54
CA ASN A 525 0.66 25.51 -7.97
C ASN A 525 -0.66 26.22 -8.24
N TYR A 526 -1.63 25.54 -8.85
CA TYR A 526 -2.96 26.09 -9.11
C TYR A 526 -3.73 26.34 -7.81
N PHE A 527 -3.70 25.38 -6.88
CA PHE A 527 -4.37 25.52 -5.60
C PHE A 527 -3.81 26.70 -4.80
N PHE A 528 -2.49 26.78 -4.58
CA PHE A 528 -1.87 27.86 -3.82
C PHE A 528 -1.86 29.22 -4.56
N LYS A 529 -2.14 29.23 -5.86
CA LYS A 529 -2.48 30.48 -6.56
C LYS A 529 -3.89 30.98 -6.23
N LYS A 530 -4.84 30.06 -5.99
CA LYS A 530 -6.21 30.38 -5.54
C LYS A 530 -6.21 30.81 -4.07
N TYR A 531 -5.31 30.25 -3.26
CA TYR A 531 -5.14 30.53 -1.83
C TYR A 531 -3.70 30.99 -1.55
N PRO A 532 -3.35 32.26 -1.88
CA PRO A 532 -1.97 32.76 -1.76
C PRO A 532 -1.54 33.01 -0.30
N GLU A 533 -2.50 33.12 0.61
CA GLU A 533 -2.26 33.32 2.04
C GLU A 533 -2.05 31.99 2.75
N ASN A 534 -1.42 32.04 3.91
CA ASN A 534 -1.32 30.91 4.80
C ASN A 534 -2.72 30.38 5.16
N ILE A 535 -2.85 29.05 5.19
CA ILE A 535 -4.12 28.37 5.46
C ILE A 535 -4.10 27.97 6.93
N ASP A 536 -4.96 28.61 7.74
CA ASP A 536 -5.22 28.21 9.12
C ASP A 536 -6.16 27.00 9.18
N PHE A 537 -6.38 26.47 10.40
CA PHE A 537 -7.23 25.30 10.58
C PHE A 537 -8.67 25.51 10.13
N ASN A 538 -9.26 26.68 10.40
CA ASN A 538 -10.64 26.98 10.02
C ASN A 538 -10.79 27.06 8.49
N LYS A 539 -9.85 27.70 7.82
CA LYS A 539 -9.80 27.76 6.35
C LYS A 539 -9.58 26.37 5.74
N PHE A 540 -8.68 25.56 6.33
CA PHE A 540 -8.48 24.16 5.96
C PHE A 540 -9.76 23.34 6.13
N LYS A 541 -10.41 23.40 7.31
CA LYS A 541 -11.69 22.74 7.59
C LYS A 541 -12.75 23.12 6.56
N ASN A 542 -12.89 24.41 6.24
CA ASN A 542 -13.82 24.88 5.23
C ASN A 542 -13.51 24.34 3.83
N ILE A 543 -12.23 24.29 3.42
CA ILE A 543 -11.82 23.68 2.14
C ILE A 543 -12.19 22.20 2.06
N ILE A 544 -12.02 21.45 3.17
CA ILE A 544 -12.32 20.02 3.19
C ILE A 544 -13.83 19.76 3.20
N LEU A 545 -14.59 20.53 4.00
CA LEU A 545 -16.03 20.31 4.18
C LEU A 545 -16.88 20.97 3.09
N SER A 546 -16.37 21.96 2.36
CA SER A 546 -17.10 22.59 1.26
C SER A 546 -17.24 21.65 0.05
N ASP A 547 -18.35 21.79 -0.66
CA ASP A 547 -18.54 21.22 -2.00
C ASP A 547 -17.90 22.07 -3.10
N GLU A 548 -17.20 23.16 -2.74
CA GLU A 548 -16.47 24.00 -3.69
C GLU A 548 -15.20 23.30 -4.20
N ASN A 549 -15.13 23.14 -5.51
CA ASN A 549 -14.01 22.57 -6.26
C ASN A 549 -12.89 23.57 -6.53
#